data_b98550c14ebbcf993ef519e24bcaf158
#
_entry.id   b98550c14ebbcf993ef519e24bcaf158
#
_cell.length_a   1.000
_cell.length_b   1.000
_cell.length_c   1.000
_cell.angle_alpha   90.00
_cell.angle_beta   90.00
_cell.angle_gamma   90.00
#
_symmetry.space_group_name_H-M   'P 1'
#
loop_
_entity.id
_entity.type
_entity.pdbx_description
1 polymer ?
#
loop_
_entity_poly.entity_id
_entity_poly.type
_entity_poly.pdbx_seq_one_letter_code
_entity_poly.pdbx_strand_id
1 'polypeptide(L)'
;MPNRQPDKATPRAASFRARYDDLEKRRDELIARLAVIAKSSSPHPALGRARTLLNTTFRKASLVQRAAILEAADWLIAVLDKATMLL
;
A
#
# COMPACT_ATOMS: atom_id res chain seq x y z
N MET A 1 19.88 -32.99 -13.97
CA MET A 1 19.50 -32.29 -13.69
C MET A 1 18.99 -31.81 -13.05
N PRO A 2 19.15 -31.82 -12.66
CA PRO A 2 18.46 -31.33 -12.08
C PRO A 2 18.32 -30.41 -11.47
N ASN A 3 18.48 -30.20 -11.22
CA ASN A 3 18.20 -29.43 -10.60
C ASN A 3 17.86 -28.49 -10.43
N ARG A 4 18.17 -28.46 -10.04
CA ARG A 4 17.90 -27.39 -10.02
C ARG A 4 16.92 -26.82 -9.91
N GLN A 5 16.56 -27.36 -9.95
CA GLN A 5 15.45 -26.96 -10.26
C GLN A 5 14.57 -26.39 -9.32
N PRO A 6 14.67 -26.50 -7.99
CA PRO A 6 13.78 -25.80 -7.13
C PRO A 6 13.73 -24.35 -7.48
N ASP A 7 14.84 -23.77 -7.77
CA ASP A 7 14.88 -22.38 -8.18
C ASP A 7 14.11 -22.13 -9.44
N LYS A 8 14.20 -23.06 -10.33
CA LYS A 8 13.49 -22.91 -11.58
C LYS A 8 12.04 -23.29 -11.44
N ALA A 9 11.75 -24.19 -10.54
CA ALA A 9 10.40 -24.61 -10.30
C ALA A 9 9.61 -23.50 -9.61
N THR A 10 10.28 -22.64 -8.87
CA THR A 10 9.60 -21.65 -8.06
C THR A 10 9.83 -20.20 -8.44
N PRO A 11 10.27 -19.84 -9.66
CA PRO A 11 10.40 -18.44 -10.00
C PRO A 11 9.08 -17.71 -9.93
N ARG A 12 8.00 -18.39 -10.24
CA ARG A 12 6.68 -17.81 -10.14
C ARG A 12 6.30 -17.56 -8.69
N ALA A 13 6.57 -18.53 -7.82
CA ALA A 13 6.29 -18.38 -6.41
C ALA A 13 7.16 -17.29 -5.79
N ALA A 14 8.41 -17.24 -6.18
CA ALA A 14 9.34 -16.21 -5.69
C ALA A 14 8.88 -14.82 -6.14
N SER A 15 8.44 -14.69 -7.39
CA SER A 15 7.93 -13.43 -7.89
C SER A 15 6.67 -13.00 -7.16
N PHE A 16 5.79 -13.95 -6.88
CA PHE A 16 4.56 -13.68 -6.18
C PHE A 16 4.85 -13.17 -4.77
N ARG A 17 5.77 -13.84 -4.08
CA ARG A 17 6.15 -13.44 -2.74
C ARG A 17 6.85 -12.08 -2.72
N ALA A 18 7.72 -11.83 -3.69
CA ALA A 18 8.39 -10.55 -3.79
C ALA A 18 7.38 -9.42 -4.01
N ARG A 19 6.38 -9.67 -4.84
CA ARG A 19 5.34 -8.71 -5.09
C ARG A 19 4.49 -8.48 -3.84
N TYR A 20 4.19 -9.54 -3.13
CA TYR A 20 3.45 -9.43 -1.88
C TYR A 20 4.21 -8.57 -0.88
N ASP A 21 5.51 -8.84 -0.72
CA ASP A 21 6.35 -8.08 0.20
C ASP A 21 6.47 -6.62 -0.21
N ASP A 22 6.57 -6.36 -1.51
CA ASP A 22 6.62 -4.99 -2.01
C ASP A 22 5.35 -4.23 -1.69
N LEU A 23 4.20 -4.88 -1.84
CA LEU A 23 2.92 -4.25 -1.53
C LEU A 23 2.79 -3.96 -0.03
N GLU A 24 3.25 -4.88 0.81
CA GLU A 24 3.22 -4.67 2.26
C GLU A 24 4.11 -3.50 2.64
N LYS A 25 5.28 -3.43 2.06
CA LYS A 25 6.23 -2.37 2.32
C LYS A 25 5.66 -1.02 1.88
N ARG A 26 5.05 -0.99 0.70
CA ARG A 26 4.43 0.22 0.18
C ARG A 26 3.30 0.67 1.09
N ARG A 27 2.51 -0.27 1.56
CA ARG A 27 1.43 0.02 2.49
C ARG A 27 1.95 0.68 3.76
N ASP A 28 3.04 0.15 4.31
CA ASP A 28 3.63 0.71 5.53
C ASP A 28 4.14 2.13 5.29
N GLU A 29 4.72 2.38 4.14
CA GLU A 29 5.19 3.72 3.77
C GLU A 29 4.02 4.69 3.68
N LEU A 30 2.92 4.26 3.10
CA LEU A 30 1.74 5.11 2.97
C LEU A 30 1.09 5.39 4.32
N ILE A 31 1.09 4.41 5.20
CA ILE A 31 0.56 4.60 6.56
C ILE A 31 1.43 5.63 7.30
N ALA A 32 2.73 5.56 7.14
CA ALA A 32 3.63 6.52 7.78
C ALA A 32 3.40 7.94 7.27
N ARG A 33 3.21 8.09 5.96
CA ARG A 33 2.91 9.39 5.37
C ARG A 33 1.59 9.93 5.88
N LEU A 34 0.59 9.06 5.96
CA LEU A 34 -0.73 9.43 6.44
C LEU A 34 -0.68 9.91 7.89
N ALA A 35 0.13 9.24 8.70
CA ALA A 35 0.29 9.62 10.10
C ALA A 35 0.89 11.02 10.23
N VAL A 36 1.84 11.36 9.38
CA VAL A 36 2.46 12.68 9.38
C VAL A 36 1.42 13.75 8.99
N ILE A 37 0.65 13.49 7.95
CA ILE A 37 -0.38 14.41 7.50
C ILE A 37 -1.44 14.61 8.59
N ALA A 38 -1.82 13.53 9.25
CA ALA A 38 -2.83 13.59 10.29
C ALA A 38 -2.41 14.46 11.47
N LYS A 39 -1.11 14.55 11.72
CA LYS A 39 -0.59 15.41 12.79
C LYS A 39 -0.59 16.88 12.42
N SER A 40 -0.44 17.17 11.14
CA SER A 40 -0.27 18.55 10.71
C SER A 40 -1.53 19.22 10.18
N SER A 41 -2.59 18.46 9.96
CA SER A 41 -3.78 19.03 9.35
C SER A 41 -5.02 18.80 10.18
N SER A 42 -6.05 19.57 9.86
CA SER A 42 -7.35 19.41 10.50
C SER A 42 -7.97 18.08 10.07
N PRO A 43 -8.89 17.55 10.85
CA PRO A 43 -9.60 16.33 10.46
C PRO A 43 -10.23 16.48 9.09
N HIS A 44 -10.10 15.48 8.27
CA HIS A 44 -10.63 15.46 6.92
C HIS A 44 -11.21 14.07 6.65
N PRO A 45 -12.38 13.99 5.98
CA PRO A 45 -12.99 12.68 5.69
C PRO A 45 -12.06 11.75 4.93
N ALA A 46 -11.20 12.29 4.07
CA ALA A 46 -10.30 11.48 3.30
C ALA A 46 -9.23 10.78 4.14
N LEU A 47 -8.90 11.33 5.32
CA LEU A 47 -7.97 10.68 6.23
C LEU A 47 -8.51 9.33 6.71
N GLY A 48 -9.77 9.32 7.13
CA GLY A 48 -10.42 8.10 7.57
C GLY A 48 -10.54 7.10 6.45
N ARG A 49 -10.88 7.59 5.26
CA ARG A 49 -11.03 6.74 4.08
C ARG A 49 -9.72 6.08 3.70
N ALA A 50 -8.64 6.85 3.67
CA ALA A 50 -7.32 6.32 3.37
C ALA A 50 -6.88 5.30 4.41
N ARG A 51 -7.15 5.59 5.68
CA ARG A 51 -6.81 4.69 6.77
C ARG A 51 -7.54 3.36 6.63
N THR A 52 -8.81 3.41 6.32
CA THR A 52 -9.61 2.20 6.13
C THR A 52 -9.08 1.39 4.95
N LEU A 53 -8.75 2.05 3.84
CA LEU A 53 -8.20 1.36 2.67
C LEU A 53 -6.91 0.63 3.01
N LEU A 54 -6.03 1.29 3.75
CA LEU A 54 -4.72 0.71 4.07
C LEU A 54 -4.77 -0.35 5.18
N ASN A 55 -5.83 -0.40 5.94
CA ASN A 55 -5.95 -1.38 7.01
C ASN A 55 -6.96 -2.47 6.68
N THR A 56 -8.23 -2.24 6.96
CA THR A 56 -9.25 -3.27 6.82
C THR A 56 -9.40 -3.76 5.39
N THR A 57 -9.54 -2.85 4.45
CA THR A 57 -9.75 -3.21 3.06
C THR A 57 -8.54 -3.93 2.48
N PHE A 58 -7.36 -3.43 2.78
CA PHE A 58 -6.12 -4.04 2.30
C PHE A 58 -5.96 -5.47 2.79
N ARG A 59 -6.23 -5.71 4.06
CA ARG A 59 -6.08 -7.04 4.64
C ARG A 59 -7.00 -8.08 4.02
N LYS A 60 -8.17 -7.66 3.61
CA LYS A 60 -9.17 -8.57 3.03
C LYS A 60 -9.04 -8.72 1.53
N ALA A 61 -8.18 -7.94 0.92
CA ALA A 61 -8.09 -7.90 -0.54
C ALA A 61 -7.15 -8.96 -1.10
N SER A 62 -7.41 -9.35 -2.35
CA SER A 62 -6.51 -10.21 -3.08
C SER A 62 -5.27 -9.41 -3.47
N LEU A 63 -4.25 -10.10 -3.97
CA LEU A 63 -3.01 -9.44 -4.35
C LEU A 63 -3.24 -8.37 -5.41
N VAL A 64 -4.06 -8.68 -6.41
CA VAL A 64 -4.37 -7.71 -7.47
C VAL A 64 -5.13 -6.51 -6.90
N GLN A 65 -6.09 -6.78 -6.03
CA GLN A 65 -6.87 -5.71 -5.42
C GLN A 65 -6.01 -4.85 -4.50
N ARG A 66 -5.02 -5.45 -3.84
CA ARG A 66 -4.12 -4.71 -2.98
C ARG A 66 -3.35 -3.65 -3.75
N ALA A 67 -2.90 -3.97 -4.96
CA ALA A 67 -2.21 -3.00 -5.79
C ALA A 67 -3.11 -1.81 -6.11
N ALA A 68 -4.36 -2.09 -6.46
CA ALA A 68 -5.33 -1.03 -6.75
C ALA A 68 -5.65 -0.19 -5.52
N ILE A 69 -5.74 -0.85 -4.36
CA ILE A 69 -6.00 -0.15 -3.11
C ILE A 69 -4.86 0.82 -2.77
N LEU A 70 -3.63 0.37 -2.99
CA LEU A 70 -2.48 1.22 -2.72
C LEU A 70 -2.44 2.43 -3.65
N GLU A 71 -2.82 2.26 -4.91
CA GLU A 71 -2.91 3.37 -5.84
C GLU A 71 -3.96 4.38 -5.39
N ALA A 72 -5.12 3.88 -4.97
CA ALA A 72 -6.19 4.75 -4.49
C ALA A 72 -5.77 5.49 -3.23
N ALA A 73 -5.12 4.79 -2.30
CA ALA A 73 -4.66 5.40 -1.07
C ALA A 73 -3.57 6.44 -1.33
N ASP A 74 -2.65 6.13 -2.24
CA ASP A 74 -1.60 7.05 -2.61
C ASP A 74 -2.19 8.34 -3.20
N TRP A 75 -3.20 8.21 -4.03
CA TRP A 75 -3.87 9.36 -4.61
C TRP A 75 -4.54 10.21 -3.52
N LEU A 76 -5.23 9.57 -2.59
CA LEU A 76 -5.87 10.28 -1.49
C LEU A 76 -4.85 11.02 -0.62
N ILE A 77 -3.74 10.36 -0.35
CA ILE A 77 -2.68 10.95 0.46
C ILE A 77 -2.07 12.14 -0.26
N ALA A 78 -1.87 12.02 -1.57
CA ALA A 78 -1.32 13.11 -2.38
C ALA A 78 -2.25 14.31 -2.36
N VAL A 79 -3.55 14.08 -2.46
CA VAL A 79 -4.54 15.17 -2.40
C VAL A 79 -4.51 15.85 -1.04
N LEU A 80 -4.46 15.05 0.03
CA LEU A 80 -4.41 15.59 1.38
C LEU A 80 -3.13 16.40 1.62
N ASP A 81 -2.02 15.88 1.14
CA ASP A 81 -0.73 16.54 1.30
C ASP A 81 -0.73 17.88 0.59
N LYS A 82 -1.27 17.91 -0.62
CA LYS A 82 -1.37 19.12 -1.40
C LYS A 82 -2.29 20.14 -0.73
N ALA A 83 -3.41 19.68 -0.20
CA ALA A 83 -4.32 20.56 0.51
C ALA A 83 -3.67 21.16 1.75
N THR A 84 -2.87 20.38 2.45
CA THR A 84 -2.12 20.84 3.61
C THR A 84 -1.11 21.93 3.22
N MET A 85 -0.45 21.73 2.09
CA MET A 85 0.54 22.68 1.61
C MET A 85 -0.07 24.02 1.20
N LEU A 86 -1.32 23.99 0.79
CA LEU A 86 -2.00 25.21 0.36
C LEU A 86 -2.51 26.05 1.53
N LEU A 87 -2.53 25.46 2.70
CA LEU A 87 -2.93 26.18 3.89
C LEU A 87 -1.78 26.96 4.48
#